data_b3cc4059c4bd7054f1349a3548ac912f
#
_entry.id   b3cc4059c4bd7054f1349a3548ac912f
#
_cell.length_a   1.000
_cell.length_b   1.000
_cell.length_c   1.000
_cell.angle_alpha   90.00
_cell.angle_beta   90.00
_cell.angle_gamma   90.00
#
_symmetry.space_group_name_H-M   'P 1'
#
loop_
_entity.id
_entity.type
_entity.pdbx_description
1 polymer ?
#
loop_
_entity_poly.entity_id
_entity_poly.type
_entity_poly.pdbx_seq_one_letter_code
_entity_poly.pdbx_strand_id
1 'polypeptide(L)' 'MRIKRHIPKVSKERAITIAMNHNCVSREVAENYTDGELKEVLRALNLKASF' A
#
# COMPACT_ATOMS: atom_id res chain seq x y z
N MET A 1 7.79 24.60 18.82
CA MET A 1 7.01 23.56 18.65
C MET A 1 7.54 22.59 17.65
N ARG A 2 7.41 21.35 17.91
CA ARG A 2 7.93 20.40 17.07
C ARG A 2 6.86 19.59 16.46
N ILE A 3 6.82 19.43 15.20
CA ILE A 3 5.86 18.63 14.55
C ILE A 3 6.42 17.27 14.30
N LYS A 4 5.75 16.26 14.87
CA LYS A 4 6.20 14.96 14.69
C LYS A 4 5.80 14.47 13.34
N ARG A 5 6.72 14.22 12.48
CA ARG A 5 6.41 13.72 11.20
C ARG A 5 6.02 12.29 11.35
N HIS A 6 4.85 11.99 11.02
CA HIS A 6 4.35 10.66 11.22
C HIS A 6 3.82 10.10 9.93
N ILE A 7 4.45 9.10 9.40
CA ILE A 7 4.00 8.47 8.18
C ILE A 7 3.03 7.37 8.54
N PRO A 8 1.78 7.51 8.16
CA PRO A 8 0.78 6.50 8.51
C PRO A 8 1.10 5.19 7.82
N LYS A 9 0.88 4.13 8.55
CA LYS A 9 1.07 2.81 8.00
C LYS A 9 -0.20 2.36 7.32
N VAL A 10 -0.04 1.62 6.24
CA VAL A 10 -1.16 1.18 5.42
C VAL A 10 -1.47 -0.27 5.73
N SER A 11 -2.72 -0.56 6.01
CA SER A 11 -3.14 -1.93 6.27
C SER A 11 -3.13 -2.71 4.96
N LYS A 12 -3.17 -4.03 5.08
CA LYS A 12 -3.16 -4.86 3.88
C LYS A 12 -4.37 -4.58 2.99
N GLU A 13 -5.52 -4.42 3.61
CA GLU A 13 -6.73 -4.16 2.86
C GLU A 13 -6.62 -2.85 2.08
N ARG A 14 -6.08 -1.84 2.74
CA ARG A 14 -5.91 -0.56 2.10
C ARG A 14 -4.86 -0.66 1.00
N ALA A 15 -3.83 -1.46 1.23
CA ALA A 15 -2.79 -1.64 0.23
C ALA A 15 -3.36 -2.27 -1.03
N ILE A 16 -4.31 -3.19 -0.87
CA ILE A 16 -4.96 -3.81 -2.01
C ILE A 16 -5.69 -2.75 -2.84
N THR A 17 -6.42 -1.87 -2.17
CA THR A 17 -7.13 -0.80 -2.86
C THR A 17 -6.16 0.12 -3.58
N ILE A 18 -5.06 0.45 -2.93
CA ILE A 18 -4.05 1.31 -3.52
C ILE A 18 -3.44 0.64 -4.74
N ALA A 19 -3.16 -0.66 -4.64
CA ALA A 19 -2.58 -1.39 -5.76
C ALA A 19 -3.53 -1.45 -6.94
N MET A 20 -4.82 -1.58 -6.68
CA MET A 20 -5.81 -1.55 -7.75
C MET A 20 -5.68 -0.28 -8.56
N ASN A 21 -5.61 0.84 -7.89
CA ASN A 21 -5.52 2.12 -8.56
C ASN A 21 -4.16 2.33 -9.22
N HIS A 22 -3.12 1.96 -8.52
CA HIS A 22 -1.76 2.20 -9.02
C HIS A 22 -1.48 1.37 -10.27
N ASN A 23 -1.90 0.11 -10.26
CA ASN A 23 -1.64 -0.79 -11.37
C ASN A 23 -2.79 -0.91 -12.34
N CYS A 24 -3.90 -0.23 -12.08
CA CYS A 24 -5.08 -0.29 -12.92
C CYS A 24 -5.56 -1.72 -13.11
N VAL A 25 -5.65 -2.45 -12.03
CA VAL A 25 -6.11 -3.84 -12.07
C VAL A 25 -7.38 -3.97 -11.24
N SER A 26 -8.10 -5.06 -11.44
CA SER A 26 -9.31 -5.31 -10.69
C SER A 26 -8.95 -5.71 -9.26
N ARG A 27 -9.94 -5.64 -8.39
CA ARG A 27 -9.73 -6.01 -7.00
C ARG A 27 -9.31 -7.47 -6.89
N GLU A 28 -9.91 -8.31 -7.72
CA GLU A 28 -9.61 -9.72 -7.71
C GLU A 28 -8.12 -9.96 -7.98
N VAL A 29 -7.59 -9.23 -8.94
CA VAL A 29 -6.18 -9.36 -9.27
C VAL A 29 -5.32 -8.83 -8.11
N ALA A 30 -5.70 -7.68 -7.57
CA ALA A 30 -4.94 -7.08 -6.48
C ALA A 30 -4.95 -7.96 -5.24
N GLU A 31 -6.06 -8.65 -4.99
CA GLU A 31 -6.16 -9.52 -3.84
C GLU A 31 -5.24 -10.73 -3.93
N ASN A 32 -4.79 -11.05 -5.14
CA ASN A 32 -3.88 -12.15 -5.34
C ASN A 32 -2.43 -11.74 -5.24
N TYR A 33 -2.16 -10.46 -5.05
CA TYR A 33 -0.80 -10.00 -4.88
C TYR A 33 -0.25 -10.53 -3.55
N THR A 34 1.03 -10.86 -3.56
CA THR A 34 1.68 -11.26 -2.32
C THR A 34 1.95 -10.02 -1.49
N ASP A 35 2.26 -10.24 -0.22
CA ASP A 35 2.60 -9.12 0.66
C ASP A 35 3.77 -8.34 0.09
N GLY A 36 4.75 -9.05 -0.48
CA GLY A 36 5.90 -8.38 -1.07
C GLY A 36 5.52 -7.49 -2.23
N GLU A 37 4.58 -7.94 -3.06
CA GLU A 37 4.14 -7.14 -4.19
C GLU A 37 3.40 -5.90 -3.74
N LEU A 38 2.57 -6.05 -2.71
CA LEU A 38 1.85 -4.91 -2.16
C LEU A 38 2.82 -3.90 -1.57
N LYS A 39 3.85 -4.40 -0.88
CA LYS A 39 4.83 -3.51 -0.28
C LYS A 39 5.62 -2.77 -1.35
N GLU A 40 5.84 -3.40 -2.49
CA GLU A 40 6.53 -2.75 -3.59
C GLU A 40 5.72 -1.57 -4.11
N VAL A 41 4.42 -1.76 -4.26
CA VAL A 41 3.55 -0.69 -4.70
C VAL A 41 3.58 0.45 -3.68
N LEU A 42 3.48 0.12 -2.40
CA LEU A 42 3.50 1.14 -1.37
C LEU A 42 4.82 1.90 -1.36
N ARG A 43 5.90 1.19 -1.59
CA ARG A 43 7.21 1.82 -1.60
C ARG A 43 7.30 2.82 -2.75
N ALA A 44 6.77 2.46 -3.90
CA ALA A 44 6.77 3.35 -5.05
C ALA A 44 6.02 4.64 -4.76
N LEU A 45 5.08 4.58 -3.83
CA LEU A 45 4.27 5.73 -3.45
C LEU A 45 4.75 6.37 -2.15
N ASN A 46 5.90 5.92 -1.65
CA ASN A 46 6.47 6.43 -0.40
C ASN A 46 5.56 6.19 0.80
N LEU A 47 4.89 5.06 0.78
CA LEU A 47 4.04 4.66 1.88
C LEU A 47 4.66 3.48 2.60
N LYS A 48 4.22 3.24 3.81
CA LYS A 48 4.71 2.14 4.61
C LYS A 48 3.60 1.15 4.90
N ALA A 49 3.94 -0.13 4.84
CA ALA A 49 2.97 -1.17 5.13
C ALA A 49 2.98 -1.48 6.62
N SER A 50 1.79 -1.79 7.16
CA SER A 50 1.69 -2.20 8.55
C SER A 50 1.61 -3.73 8.67
N PHE A 51 1.89 -4.42 7.60
CA PHE A 51 1.80 -5.87 7.59
C PHE A 51 3.07 -6.52 7.10
#